data_0faba7d7b9da77a7af4356d94992e970
#
_entry.id   0faba7d7b9da77a7af4356d94992e970
#
_cell.length_a   1.000
_cell.length_b   1.000
_cell.length_c   1.000
_cell.angle_alpha   90.00
_cell.angle_beta   90.00
_cell.angle_gamma   90.00
#
_symmetry.space_group_name_H-M   'P 1'
#
loop_
_entity.id
_entity.type
_entity.pdbx_description
1 polymer ?
#
loop_
_entity_poly.entity_id
_entity_poly.type
_entity_poly.pdbx_seq_one_letter_code
_entity_poly.pdbx_strand_id
1 'polypeptide(L)'
;MNKAIVLIVILTLTFFGCSNENAPDCFQNSGEIIQEEITLADFRAITVFEGVKLVVKQSNTQRVVIETGEFLRNDISAEVIDNRLIIRNENGCNFVRDFGLTTVYVSSPNIAEIRSSSGFPITSDGVLNYPSLSLLSESFTVPEAETTDGEFNLEVNTVNLSIVSNGIAFFDIKGTTQNFNINFAAGDSRLQARDLVAQNISLFHRGSNDMLLNPQESLSGSIVGTGDVISFNEPPSIQVEALYKGKLLFRD
;
A
#
# COMPACT_ATOMS: atom_id res chain seq x y z
N MET A 1 34.57 44.82 -26.66
CA MET A 1 34.12 43.58 -26.07
C MET A 1 33.17 42.93 -27.05
N ASN A 2 33.51 41.78 -27.64
CA ASN A 2 32.73 41.22 -28.76
C ASN A 2 31.34 40.78 -28.27
N LYS A 3 30.28 41.21 -28.95
CA LYS A 3 28.88 40.82 -28.62
C LYS A 3 28.72 39.31 -28.54
N ALA A 4 29.50 38.51 -29.28
CA ALA A 4 29.51 37.06 -29.22
C ALA A 4 30.05 36.53 -27.90
N ILE A 5 31.06 37.15 -27.27
CA ILE A 5 31.59 36.77 -25.96
C ILE A 5 30.57 37.01 -24.86
N VAL A 6 29.85 38.14 -24.92
CA VAL A 6 28.79 38.45 -23.95
C VAL A 6 27.62 37.46 -24.08
N LEU A 7 27.27 37.05 -25.28
CA LEU A 7 26.21 36.05 -25.52
C LEU A 7 26.60 34.67 -25.00
N ILE A 8 27.86 34.26 -25.19
CA ILE A 8 28.38 33.01 -24.70
C ILE A 8 28.43 33.00 -23.16
N VAL A 9 28.85 34.10 -22.54
CA VAL A 9 28.89 34.24 -21.07
C VAL A 9 27.48 34.21 -20.47
N ILE A 10 26.50 34.85 -21.11
CA ILE A 10 25.11 34.78 -20.68
C ILE A 10 24.55 33.37 -20.85
N LEU A 11 24.87 32.69 -21.96
CA LEU A 11 24.43 31.31 -22.20
C LEU A 11 25.05 30.29 -21.22
N THR A 12 26.31 30.50 -20.82
CA THR A 12 26.96 29.64 -19.82
C THR A 12 26.45 29.89 -18.42
N LEU A 13 26.04 31.10 -18.07
CA LEU A 13 25.44 31.40 -16.75
C LEU A 13 24.04 30.81 -16.56
N THR A 14 23.33 30.52 -17.64
CA THR A 14 21.99 29.89 -17.57
C THR A 14 22.05 28.36 -17.27
N PHE A 15 23.22 27.73 -17.41
CA PHE A 15 23.38 26.30 -17.14
C PHE A 15 23.79 25.96 -15.69
N PHE A 16 24.04 26.96 -14.84
CA PHE A 16 24.48 26.72 -13.46
C PHE A 16 23.36 26.83 -12.41
N GLY A 17 22.11 26.80 -12.80
CA GLY A 17 21.06 27.26 -11.91
C GLY A 17 19.87 26.34 -11.67
N CYS A 18 20.00 25.01 -11.58
CA CYS A 18 18.81 24.21 -11.24
C CYS A 18 19.15 22.84 -10.61
N SER A 19 19.90 22.84 -9.52
CA SER A 19 20.04 21.60 -8.73
C SER A 19 20.31 21.93 -7.28
N ASN A 20 19.33 22.50 -6.59
CA ASN A 20 19.43 22.69 -5.15
C ASN A 20 18.07 22.53 -4.48
N GLU A 21 18.08 22.41 -3.18
CA GLU A 21 16.94 22.31 -2.27
C GLU A 21 15.85 23.40 -2.48
N ASN A 22 16.21 24.55 -3.03
CA ASN A 22 15.31 25.69 -3.24
C ASN A 22 14.74 25.79 -4.69
N ALA A 23 14.94 24.78 -5.53
CA ALA A 23 14.31 24.76 -6.84
C ALA A 23 12.79 24.55 -6.68
N PRO A 24 11.93 25.14 -7.54
CA PRO A 24 10.51 24.80 -7.52
C PRO A 24 10.30 23.28 -7.70
N ASP A 25 9.40 22.65 -6.95
CA ASP A 25 9.15 21.20 -6.90
C ASP A 25 9.18 20.51 -8.26
N CYS A 26 8.54 21.11 -9.26
CA CYS A 26 8.45 20.52 -10.60
C CYS A 26 9.80 20.34 -11.30
N PHE A 27 10.81 21.13 -10.95
CA PHE A 27 12.15 21.15 -11.53
C PHE A 27 13.24 20.77 -10.53
N GLN A 28 12.87 20.45 -9.31
CA GLN A 28 13.79 20.00 -8.29
C GLN A 28 14.28 18.59 -8.64
N ASN A 29 15.59 18.36 -8.62
CA ASN A 29 16.13 17.01 -8.68
C ASN A 29 16.09 16.35 -7.29
N SER A 30 16.32 15.03 -7.23
CA SER A 30 16.28 14.30 -5.96
C SER A 30 17.49 14.54 -5.06
N GLY A 31 18.63 14.95 -5.62
CA GLY A 31 19.91 14.81 -4.93
C GLY A 31 20.35 13.36 -4.75
N GLU A 32 21.25 13.10 -3.83
CA GLU A 32 21.65 11.75 -3.44
C GLU A 32 20.53 11.07 -2.63
N ILE A 33 20.43 9.74 -2.73
CA ILE A 33 19.51 8.97 -1.89
C ILE A 33 20.08 8.90 -0.48
N ILE A 34 19.31 9.35 0.49
CA ILE A 34 19.64 9.32 1.90
C ILE A 34 18.68 8.44 2.68
N GLN A 35 19.13 7.93 3.82
CA GLN A 35 18.29 7.24 4.79
C GLN A 35 18.37 7.98 6.12
N GLU A 36 17.22 8.26 6.71
CA GLU A 36 17.09 8.89 8.00
C GLU A 36 16.21 8.08 8.94
N GLU A 37 16.74 7.71 10.09
CA GLU A 37 15.93 7.10 11.14
C GLU A 37 15.28 8.18 11.97
N ILE A 38 13.96 8.07 12.16
CA ILE A 38 13.18 9.02 12.94
C ILE A 38 12.66 8.37 14.22
N THR A 39 12.71 9.16 15.32
CA THR A 39 12.19 8.72 16.62
C THR A 39 10.74 9.15 16.74
N LEU A 40 9.85 8.19 16.94
CA LEU A 40 8.41 8.40 17.04
C LEU A 40 7.85 7.71 18.29
N ALA A 41 6.67 8.15 18.73
CA ALA A 41 5.90 7.43 19.73
C ALA A 41 5.47 6.03 19.22
N ASP A 42 5.07 5.14 20.11
CA ASP A 42 4.55 3.83 19.73
C ASP A 42 3.25 3.97 18.92
N PHE A 43 3.09 3.09 17.91
CA PHE A 43 1.88 3.02 17.09
C PHE A 43 1.55 1.57 16.74
N ARG A 44 0.30 1.33 16.36
CA ARG A 44 -0.20 0.01 15.90
C ARG A 44 -0.98 0.09 14.60
N ALA A 45 -1.14 1.27 14.05
CA ALA A 45 -1.79 1.48 12.76
C ALA A 45 -0.90 2.36 11.88
N ILE A 46 -0.98 2.18 10.57
CA ILE A 46 -0.25 2.97 9.58
C ILE A 46 -1.23 3.48 8.55
N THR A 47 -1.13 4.76 8.19
CA THR A 47 -1.75 5.34 6.98
C THR A 47 -0.66 5.91 6.10
N VAL A 48 -0.62 5.43 4.85
CA VAL A 48 0.32 5.92 3.83
C VAL A 48 -0.46 6.70 2.80
N PHE A 49 -0.10 7.96 2.62
CA PHE A 49 -0.63 8.83 1.59
C PHE A 49 0.24 8.82 0.33
N GLU A 50 -0.11 9.61 -0.68
CA GLU A 50 0.41 9.58 -2.04
C GLU A 50 1.94 9.65 -2.10
N GLY A 51 2.50 8.99 -3.10
CA GLY A 51 3.92 9.11 -3.45
C GLY A 51 4.90 8.35 -2.55
N VAL A 52 4.42 7.47 -1.66
CA VAL A 52 5.26 6.73 -0.72
C VAL A 52 5.11 5.22 -0.90
N LYS A 53 6.23 4.52 -1.01
CA LYS A 53 6.33 3.06 -0.83
C LYS A 53 6.48 2.73 0.64
N LEU A 54 5.85 1.66 1.11
CA LEU A 54 6.00 1.18 2.48
C LEU A 54 6.58 -0.23 2.51
N VAL A 55 7.61 -0.44 3.30
CA VAL A 55 8.15 -1.77 3.61
C VAL A 55 7.94 -2.05 5.09
N VAL A 56 7.15 -3.09 5.41
CA VAL A 56 6.84 -3.48 6.79
C VAL A 56 7.62 -4.73 7.16
N LYS A 57 8.28 -4.69 8.30
CA LYS A 57 9.01 -5.83 8.87
C LYS A 57 8.56 -6.09 10.29
N GLN A 58 8.32 -7.36 10.62
CA GLN A 58 8.15 -7.71 12.02
C GLN A 58 9.48 -7.69 12.76
N SER A 59 9.51 -7.02 13.91
CA SER A 59 10.68 -6.92 14.77
C SER A 59 10.25 -6.74 16.22
N ASN A 60 11.11 -7.09 17.16
CA ASN A 60 10.84 -6.87 18.59
C ASN A 60 10.89 -5.39 19.00
N THR A 61 11.48 -4.52 18.17
CA THR A 61 11.61 -3.09 18.41
C THR A 61 10.98 -2.31 17.27
N GLN A 62 10.30 -1.22 17.63
CA GLN A 62 9.78 -0.28 16.66
C GLN A 62 10.90 0.59 16.09
N ARG A 63 10.91 0.75 14.78
CA ARG A 63 11.86 1.58 14.06
C ARG A 63 11.22 2.10 12.77
N VAL A 64 11.45 3.36 12.47
CA VAL A 64 10.99 3.99 11.22
C VAL A 64 12.18 4.64 10.54
N VAL A 65 12.41 4.29 9.26
CA VAL A 65 13.47 4.87 8.44
C VAL A 65 12.85 5.39 7.16
N ILE A 66 13.13 6.65 6.84
CA ILE A 66 12.73 7.28 5.59
C ILE A 66 13.93 7.24 4.64
N GLU A 67 13.75 6.66 3.45
CA GLU A 67 14.68 6.67 2.34
C GLU A 67 14.09 7.53 1.22
N THR A 68 14.80 8.57 0.83
CA THR A 68 14.37 9.50 -0.23
C THR A 68 15.56 10.30 -0.76
N GLY A 69 15.35 11.11 -1.79
CA GLY A 69 16.35 12.08 -2.23
C GLY A 69 16.58 13.17 -1.18
N GLU A 70 17.83 13.58 -0.99
CA GLU A 70 18.19 14.59 0.02
C GLU A 70 17.41 15.89 -0.10
N PHE A 71 17.15 16.33 -1.35
CA PHE A 71 16.39 17.56 -1.59
C PHE A 71 14.88 17.40 -1.43
N LEU A 72 14.37 16.15 -1.37
CA LEU A 72 12.96 15.84 -1.20
C LEU A 72 12.59 15.60 0.26
N ARG A 73 13.60 15.42 1.14
CA ARG A 73 13.40 14.96 2.51
C ARG A 73 12.50 15.88 3.34
N ASN A 74 12.61 17.19 3.15
CA ASN A 74 11.84 18.18 3.90
C ASN A 74 10.33 18.11 3.66
N ASP A 75 9.92 17.57 2.50
CA ASP A 75 8.52 17.45 2.09
C ASP A 75 7.93 16.08 2.46
N ILE A 76 8.70 15.22 3.15
CA ILE A 76 8.22 13.94 3.68
C ILE A 76 7.95 14.09 5.17
N SER A 77 6.69 13.96 5.56
CA SER A 77 6.28 13.94 6.96
C SER A 77 5.93 12.53 7.43
N ALA A 78 6.28 12.23 8.68
CA ALA A 78 5.86 11.03 9.38
C ALA A 78 5.61 11.38 10.84
N GLU A 79 4.37 11.23 11.27
CA GLU A 79 3.93 11.61 12.61
C GLU A 79 3.00 10.57 13.21
N VAL A 80 2.93 10.50 14.53
CA VAL A 80 2.02 9.59 15.23
C VAL A 80 0.89 10.38 15.88
N ILE A 81 -0.32 10.13 15.40
CA ILE A 81 -1.56 10.70 15.93
C ILE A 81 -2.48 9.56 16.32
N ASP A 82 -2.99 9.55 17.53
CA ASP A 82 -3.94 8.54 18.05
C ASP A 82 -3.47 7.08 17.80
N ASN A 83 -2.19 6.80 18.11
CA ASN A 83 -1.56 5.48 17.94
C ASN A 83 -1.46 5.03 16.46
N ARG A 84 -1.52 5.96 15.52
CA ARG A 84 -1.44 5.78 14.08
C ARG A 84 -0.25 6.55 13.52
N LEU A 85 0.64 5.87 12.82
CA LEU A 85 1.67 6.49 11.99
C LEU A 85 1.03 7.01 10.71
N ILE A 86 1.12 8.30 10.47
CA ILE A 86 0.66 8.98 9.27
C ILE A 86 1.88 9.39 8.47
N ILE A 87 1.97 8.95 7.22
CA ILE A 87 3.08 9.23 6.32
C ILE A 87 2.54 9.98 5.12
N ARG A 88 3.12 11.15 4.82
CA ARG A 88 2.76 12.00 3.68
C ARG A 88 3.99 12.42 2.89
N ASN A 89 3.79 12.63 1.61
CA ASN A 89 4.79 13.18 0.70
C ASN A 89 4.17 14.37 -0.02
N GLU A 90 4.63 15.57 0.30
CA GLU A 90 4.12 16.82 -0.26
C GLU A 90 4.82 17.22 -1.56
N ASN A 91 5.74 16.40 -2.08
CA ASN A 91 6.39 16.60 -3.38
C ASN A 91 5.39 16.39 -4.54
N GLY A 92 4.51 17.35 -4.77
CA GLY A 92 3.35 17.20 -5.64
C GLY A 92 3.62 17.28 -7.14
N CYS A 93 4.75 17.83 -7.57
CA CYS A 93 5.07 18.03 -8.98
C CYS A 93 6.43 17.43 -9.35
N ASN A 94 6.52 16.80 -10.53
CA ASN A 94 7.76 16.18 -10.99
C ASN A 94 7.86 16.17 -12.52
N PHE A 95 8.84 16.92 -13.08
CA PHE A 95 9.19 16.88 -14.51
C PHE A 95 10.60 16.35 -14.79
N VAL A 96 11.46 16.21 -13.76
CA VAL A 96 12.91 16.01 -13.98
C VAL A 96 13.53 14.88 -13.16
N ARG A 97 12.78 14.24 -12.27
CA ARG A 97 13.25 13.15 -11.42
C ARG A 97 12.40 11.89 -11.60
N ASP A 98 12.90 10.74 -11.17
CA ASP A 98 12.15 9.50 -11.18
C ASP A 98 10.98 9.54 -10.18
N PHE A 99 9.90 8.82 -10.50
CA PHE A 99 8.77 8.66 -9.60
C PHE A 99 9.04 7.57 -8.55
N GLY A 100 8.39 7.71 -7.38
CA GLY A 100 8.44 6.69 -6.34
C GLY A 100 9.83 6.52 -5.73
N LEU A 101 10.57 7.60 -5.55
CA LEU A 101 11.87 7.58 -4.89
C LEU A 101 11.75 7.39 -3.37
N THR A 102 10.61 7.79 -2.77
CA THR A 102 10.42 7.73 -1.32
C THR A 102 9.97 6.35 -0.90
N THR A 103 10.71 5.73 0.01
CA THR A 103 10.37 4.48 0.68
C THR A 103 10.47 4.67 2.19
N VAL A 104 9.43 4.26 2.91
CA VAL A 104 9.46 4.24 4.36
C VAL A 104 9.52 2.80 4.85
N TYR A 105 10.55 2.49 5.63
CA TYR A 105 10.75 1.20 6.26
C TYR A 105 10.24 1.25 7.69
N VAL A 106 9.27 0.41 8.00
CA VAL A 106 8.67 0.30 9.33
C VAL A 106 8.96 -1.08 9.91
N SER A 107 9.74 -1.13 10.97
CA SER A 107 9.87 -2.34 11.80
C SER A 107 8.99 -2.18 13.04
N SER A 108 8.21 -3.20 13.40
CA SER A 108 7.34 -3.13 14.58
C SER A 108 7.02 -4.51 15.15
N PRO A 109 6.84 -4.63 16.47
CA PRO A 109 6.41 -5.89 17.09
C PRO A 109 4.97 -6.27 16.74
N ASN A 110 4.13 -5.28 16.46
CA ASN A 110 2.73 -5.52 16.10
C ASN A 110 2.12 -4.32 15.37
N ILE A 111 1.63 -4.57 14.16
CA ILE A 111 0.77 -3.65 13.40
C ILE A 111 -0.60 -4.31 13.23
N ALA A 112 -1.64 -3.62 13.65
CA ALA A 112 -3.01 -4.12 13.57
C ALA A 112 -3.76 -3.62 12.31
N GLU A 113 -3.31 -2.51 11.71
CA GLU A 113 -3.96 -1.92 10.54
C GLU A 113 -2.95 -1.23 9.64
N ILE A 114 -3.08 -1.45 8.33
CA ILE A 114 -2.36 -0.71 7.30
C ILE A 114 -3.40 -0.17 6.30
N ARG A 115 -3.48 1.16 6.20
CA ARG A 115 -4.30 1.87 5.22
C ARG A 115 -3.40 2.42 4.12
N SER A 116 -3.75 2.12 2.87
CA SER A 116 -3.16 2.73 1.69
C SER A 116 -4.08 3.80 1.10
N SER A 117 -3.55 5.00 0.95
CA SER A 117 -4.02 6.03 0.05
C SER A 117 -2.87 6.45 -0.86
N SER A 118 -2.11 5.46 -1.35
CA SER A 118 -0.92 5.62 -2.19
C SER A 118 -0.98 4.61 -3.32
N GLY A 119 -0.83 5.05 -4.57
CA GLY A 119 -0.70 4.17 -5.73
C GLY A 119 0.65 3.43 -5.80
N PHE A 120 1.43 3.41 -4.71
CA PHE A 120 2.70 2.71 -4.61
C PHE A 120 2.59 1.47 -3.70
N PRO A 121 3.45 0.45 -3.93
CA PRO A 121 3.34 -0.80 -3.21
C PRO A 121 3.64 -0.69 -1.71
N ILE A 122 2.86 -1.44 -0.94
CA ILE A 122 3.10 -1.80 0.46
C ILE A 122 3.57 -3.25 0.47
N THR A 123 4.79 -3.49 0.93
CA THR A 123 5.40 -4.81 0.92
C THR A 123 5.82 -5.26 2.31
N SER A 124 5.90 -6.58 2.53
CA SER A 124 6.51 -7.12 3.74
C SER A 124 7.95 -7.57 3.49
N ASP A 125 8.86 -7.25 4.43
CA ASP A 125 10.19 -7.84 4.51
C ASP A 125 10.14 -9.07 5.42
N GLY A 126 9.80 -10.22 4.81
CA GLY A 126 9.53 -11.47 5.49
C GLY A 126 8.10 -11.62 5.99
N VAL A 127 7.85 -12.67 6.79
CA VAL A 127 6.52 -13.02 7.30
C VAL A 127 6.11 -12.09 8.44
N LEU A 128 4.92 -11.50 8.33
CA LEU A 128 4.30 -10.71 9.39
C LEU A 128 3.46 -11.62 10.31
N ASN A 129 4.01 -12.00 11.47
CA ASN A 129 3.31 -12.83 12.46
C ASN A 129 2.50 -11.98 13.44
N TYR A 130 1.58 -11.18 12.94
CA TYR A 130 0.72 -10.35 13.77
C TYR A 130 -0.56 -11.12 14.14
N PRO A 131 -1.06 -11.04 15.39
CA PRO A 131 -2.30 -11.72 15.78
C PRO A 131 -3.50 -11.33 14.92
N SER A 132 -3.60 -10.05 14.55
CA SER A 132 -4.63 -9.53 13.68
C SER A 132 -4.05 -8.43 12.79
N LEU A 133 -4.43 -8.45 11.50
CA LEU A 133 -4.03 -7.44 10.53
C LEU A 133 -5.22 -7.05 9.66
N SER A 134 -5.47 -5.75 9.54
CA SER A 134 -6.47 -5.15 8.66
C SER A 134 -5.80 -4.35 7.55
N LEU A 135 -6.15 -4.64 6.30
CA LEU A 135 -5.65 -3.95 5.11
C LEU A 135 -6.79 -3.13 4.50
N LEU A 136 -6.60 -1.83 4.40
CA LEU A 136 -7.64 -0.91 3.98
C LEU A 136 -7.20 -0.11 2.74
N SER A 137 -8.01 -0.15 1.69
CA SER A 137 -7.94 0.75 0.54
C SER A 137 -9.35 1.23 0.22
N GLU A 138 -9.87 2.14 1.06
CA GLU A 138 -11.24 2.63 1.00
C GLU A 138 -11.32 4.08 1.49
N SER A 139 -12.33 4.81 1.03
CA SER A 139 -12.54 6.23 1.30
C SER A 139 -13.75 6.53 2.20
N PHE A 140 -14.43 5.49 2.74
CA PHE A 140 -15.65 5.70 3.52
C PHE A 140 -15.38 6.29 4.90
N THR A 141 -14.33 5.82 5.58
CA THR A 141 -14.05 6.17 6.97
C THR A 141 -13.01 7.28 7.11
N VAL A 142 -12.19 7.48 6.08
CA VAL A 142 -11.17 8.52 6.02
C VAL A 142 -11.34 9.31 4.71
N PRO A 143 -12.15 10.39 4.73
CA PRO A 143 -12.37 11.21 3.51
C PRO A 143 -11.10 11.81 2.91
N GLU A 144 -10.05 11.97 3.72
CA GLU A 144 -8.74 12.46 3.29
C GLU A 144 -7.96 11.43 2.46
N ALA A 145 -8.33 10.14 2.53
CA ALA A 145 -7.77 9.09 1.68
C ALA A 145 -8.41 9.19 0.28
N GLU A 146 -7.94 10.13 -0.52
CA GLU A 146 -8.49 10.45 -1.84
C GLU A 146 -8.29 9.31 -2.85
N THR A 147 -7.18 8.54 -2.72
CA THR A 147 -6.89 7.42 -3.60
C THR A 147 -7.28 6.08 -2.95
N THR A 148 -7.84 5.20 -3.76
CA THR A 148 -8.25 3.84 -3.37
C THR A 148 -7.67 2.80 -4.33
N ASP A 149 -6.43 3.04 -4.75
CA ASP A 149 -5.64 2.27 -5.71
C ASP A 149 -4.45 1.54 -5.05
N GLY A 150 -4.56 1.27 -3.74
CA GLY A 150 -3.51 0.61 -2.96
C GLY A 150 -3.02 -0.70 -3.55
N GLU A 151 -1.71 -0.94 -3.47
CA GLU A 151 -1.08 -2.20 -3.83
C GLU A 151 -0.45 -2.83 -2.59
N PHE A 152 -0.87 -4.07 -2.25
CA PHE A 152 -0.37 -4.80 -1.09
C PHE A 152 0.23 -6.13 -1.52
N ASN A 153 1.53 -6.31 -1.28
CA ASN A 153 2.28 -7.53 -1.56
C ASN A 153 2.86 -8.07 -0.25
N LEU A 154 2.10 -8.89 0.47
CA LEU A 154 2.41 -9.25 1.85
C LEU A 154 2.49 -10.77 2.07
N GLU A 155 3.43 -11.18 2.91
CA GLU A 155 3.48 -12.51 3.48
C GLU A 155 3.09 -12.47 4.95
N VAL A 156 2.04 -13.22 5.33
CA VAL A 156 1.42 -13.13 6.66
C VAL A 156 1.27 -14.49 7.34
N ASN A 157 1.33 -14.47 8.67
CA ASN A 157 0.90 -15.57 9.52
C ASN A 157 0.07 -14.97 10.66
N THR A 158 -1.26 -15.01 10.53
CA THR A 158 -2.18 -14.30 11.41
C THR A 158 -3.26 -15.23 11.98
N VAL A 159 -3.91 -14.80 13.06
CA VAL A 159 -5.18 -15.42 13.48
C VAL A 159 -6.33 -14.76 12.72
N ASN A 160 -6.33 -13.43 12.60
CA ASN A 160 -7.37 -12.71 11.87
C ASN A 160 -6.73 -11.80 10.82
N LEU A 161 -7.13 -12.00 9.57
CA LEU A 161 -6.81 -11.10 8.47
C LEU A 161 -8.12 -10.47 7.96
N SER A 162 -8.11 -9.18 7.70
CA SER A 162 -9.23 -8.52 7.04
C SER A 162 -8.77 -7.62 5.90
N ILE A 163 -9.57 -7.54 4.84
CA ILE A 163 -9.38 -6.63 3.71
C ILE A 163 -10.66 -5.88 3.47
N VAL A 164 -10.56 -4.55 3.34
CA VAL A 164 -11.67 -3.70 2.93
C VAL A 164 -11.23 -2.82 1.77
N SER A 165 -12.00 -2.86 0.69
CA SER A 165 -11.75 -2.04 -0.50
C SER A 165 -13.02 -1.55 -1.16
N ASN A 166 -12.95 -0.34 -1.74
CA ASN A 166 -14.04 0.24 -2.55
C ASN A 166 -13.56 0.88 -3.87
N GLY A 167 -12.30 0.63 -4.26
CA GLY A 167 -11.64 1.24 -5.41
C GLY A 167 -11.07 0.23 -6.39
N ILE A 168 -9.81 0.44 -6.76
CA ILE A 168 -9.09 -0.37 -7.76
C ILE A 168 -7.83 -1.03 -7.16
N ALA A 169 -7.83 -1.26 -5.86
CA ALA A 169 -6.69 -1.80 -5.14
C ALA A 169 -6.33 -3.24 -5.59
N PHE A 170 -5.05 -3.56 -5.46
CA PHE A 170 -4.52 -4.89 -5.71
C PHE A 170 -3.94 -5.49 -4.42
N PHE A 171 -4.34 -6.72 -4.12
CA PHE A 171 -3.87 -7.47 -2.96
C PHE A 171 -3.26 -8.79 -3.45
N ASP A 172 -1.96 -8.97 -3.24
CA ASP A 172 -1.23 -10.23 -3.38
C ASP A 172 -0.78 -10.68 -1.99
N ILE A 173 -1.51 -11.64 -1.43
CA ILE A 173 -1.35 -12.07 -0.05
C ILE A 173 -1.05 -13.55 -0.01
N LYS A 174 0.02 -13.91 0.67
CA LYS A 174 0.45 -15.30 0.86
C LYS A 174 0.75 -15.63 2.32
N GLY A 175 0.86 -16.92 2.61
CA GLY A 175 1.14 -17.42 3.96
C GLY A 175 -0.04 -18.14 4.62
N THR A 176 -0.37 -17.82 5.87
CA THR A 176 -1.42 -18.52 6.62
C THR A 176 -2.29 -17.59 7.45
N THR A 177 -3.59 -17.94 7.59
CA THR A 177 -4.48 -17.29 8.55
C THR A 177 -5.58 -18.23 9.03
N GLN A 178 -6.09 -18.01 10.25
CA GLN A 178 -7.24 -18.78 10.75
C GLN A 178 -8.56 -18.22 10.17
N ASN A 179 -8.74 -16.91 10.23
CA ASN A 179 -9.96 -16.24 9.76
C ASN A 179 -9.59 -15.15 8.76
N PHE A 180 -10.19 -15.21 7.58
CA PHE A 180 -10.00 -14.22 6.54
C PHE A 180 -11.34 -13.56 6.20
N ASN A 181 -11.47 -12.27 6.50
CA ASN A 181 -12.65 -11.48 6.20
C ASN A 181 -12.36 -10.54 5.03
N ILE A 182 -13.18 -10.61 3.98
CA ILE A 182 -13.01 -9.83 2.76
C ILE A 182 -14.26 -9.00 2.50
N ASN A 183 -14.10 -7.70 2.35
CA ASN A 183 -15.19 -6.79 1.98
C ASN A 183 -14.76 -5.92 0.79
N PHE A 184 -15.11 -6.35 -0.42
CA PHE A 184 -15.03 -5.53 -1.63
C PHE A 184 -16.38 -4.84 -1.84
N ALA A 185 -16.51 -3.66 -1.22
CA ALA A 185 -17.76 -2.93 -1.13
C ALA A 185 -18.19 -2.28 -2.46
N ALA A 186 -17.23 -2.04 -3.36
CA ALA A 186 -17.42 -1.51 -4.72
C ALA A 186 -16.12 -1.59 -5.51
N GLY A 187 -16.16 -1.19 -6.78
CA GLY A 187 -14.98 -0.95 -7.62
C GLY A 187 -14.42 -2.19 -8.30
N ASP A 188 -13.15 -2.09 -8.70
CA ASP A 188 -12.45 -3.07 -9.54
C ASP A 188 -11.23 -3.68 -8.84
N SER A 189 -11.26 -3.73 -7.51
CA SER A 189 -10.17 -4.32 -6.73
C SER A 189 -10.01 -5.80 -7.03
N ARG A 190 -8.75 -6.27 -6.98
CA ARG A 190 -8.36 -7.65 -7.26
C ARG A 190 -7.68 -8.27 -6.04
N LEU A 191 -7.98 -9.54 -5.80
CA LEU A 191 -7.36 -10.31 -4.73
C LEU A 191 -6.69 -11.58 -5.30
N GLN A 192 -5.38 -11.69 -5.08
CA GLN A 192 -4.55 -12.85 -5.31
C GLN A 192 -4.19 -13.44 -3.94
N ALA A 193 -4.98 -14.42 -3.48
CA ALA A 193 -4.75 -15.11 -2.21
C ALA A 193 -4.78 -16.64 -2.40
N ARG A 194 -4.38 -17.11 -3.59
CA ARG A 194 -4.19 -18.53 -3.88
C ARG A 194 -3.17 -19.17 -2.93
N ASP A 195 -2.10 -18.45 -2.65
CA ASP A 195 -0.99 -18.92 -1.82
C ASP A 195 -1.17 -18.54 -0.33
N LEU A 196 -2.36 -18.05 0.04
CA LEU A 196 -2.78 -17.85 1.43
C LEU A 196 -3.65 -19.00 1.89
N VAL A 197 -3.12 -19.89 2.72
CA VAL A 197 -3.89 -20.96 3.35
C VAL A 197 -4.75 -20.39 4.47
N ALA A 198 -6.05 -20.24 4.25
CA ALA A 198 -6.99 -19.68 5.21
C ALA A 198 -7.96 -20.77 5.72
N GLN A 199 -8.08 -20.95 7.04
CA GLN A 199 -8.99 -21.98 7.56
C GLN A 199 -10.45 -21.57 7.26
N ASN A 200 -10.85 -20.38 7.63
CA ASN A 200 -12.21 -19.88 7.41
C ASN A 200 -12.18 -18.58 6.61
N ILE A 201 -12.96 -18.53 5.54
CA ILE A 201 -13.12 -17.32 4.74
C ILE A 201 -14.57 -16.84 4.80
N SER A 202 -14.74 -15.55 5.10
CA SER A 202 -16.01 -14.84 4.96
C SER A 202 -15.85 -13.69 3.99
N LEU A 203 -16.74 -13.59 2.98
CA LEU A 203 -16.60 -12.58 1.93
C LEU A 203 -17.89 -11.84 1.62
N PHE A 204 -17.73 -10.56 1.27
CA PHE A 204 -18.70 -9.78 0.53
C PHE A 204 -18.01 -9.25 -0.73
N HIS A 205 -18.48 -9.67 -1.90
CA HIS A 205 -17.87 -9.33 -3.18
C HIS A 205 -18.83 -8.57 -4.09
N ARG A 206 -18.65 -7.25 -4.17
CA ARG A 206 -19.39 -6.35 -5.08
C ARG A 206 -18.47 -5.74 -6.15
N GLY A 207 -17.32 -6.31 -6.35
CA GLY A 207 -16.34 -5.88 -7.36
C GLY A 207 -16.60 -6.49 -8.73
N SER A 208 -15.83 -6.02 -9.71
CA SER A 208 -15.85 -6.53 -11.09
C SER A 208 -14.69 -7.47 -11.42
N ASN A 209 -13.59 -7.43 -10.67
CA ASN A 209 -12.46 -8.34 -10.82
C ASN A 209 -12.60 -9.58 -9.94
N ASP A 210 -11.88 -10.63 -10.31
CA ASP A 210 -11.91 -11.91 -9.62
C ASP A 210 -11.15 -11.89 -8.28
N MET A 211 -11.60 -12.75 -7.35
CA MET A 211 -10.90 -13.11 -6.13
C MET A 211 -10.35 -14.54 -6.25
N LEU A 212 -9.07 -14.74 -6.04
CA LEU A 212 -8.44 -16.06 -5.95
C LEU A 212 -8.22 -16.43 -4.49
N LEU A 213 -8.80 -17.53 -4.02
CA LEU A 213 -8.86 -17.91 -2.61
C LEU A 213 -8.44 -19.36 -2.40
N ASN A 214 -8.01 -19.70 -1.16
CA ASN A 214 -7.63 -21.04 -0.76
C ASN A 214 -8.18 -21.39 0.63
N PRO A 215 -9.53 -21.53 0.77
CA PRO A 215 -10.17 -21.91 2.05
C PRO A 215 -9.93 -23.37 2.39
N GLN A 216 -9.73 -23.70 3.68
CA GLN A 216 -9.50 -25.08 4.12
C GLN A 216 -10.72 -25.71 4.80
N GLU A 217 -11.40 -24.99 5.70
CA GLU A 217 -12.51 -25.50 6.52
C GLU A 217 -13.86 -24.90 6.10
N SER A 218 -13.91 -23.60 5.83
CA SER A 218 -15.16 -22.95 5.45
C SER A 218 -15.00 -21.77 4.48
N LEU A 219 -15.98 -21.63 3.60
CA LEU A 219 -16.14 -20.49 2.71
C LEU A 219 -17.59 -20.00 2.76
N SER A 220 -17.80 -18.76 3.18
CA SER A 220 -19.14 -18.18 3.36
C SER A 220 -19.23 -16.75 2.86
N GLY A 221 -20.44 -16.28 2.56
CA GLY A 221 -20.72 -14.89 2.19
C GLY A 221 -21.53 -14.72 0.93
N SER A 222 -21.35 -13.59 0.23
CA SER A 222 -22.15 -13.27 -0.95
C SER A 222 -21.35 -12.63 -2.07
N ILE A 223 -21.70 -13.00 -3.31
CA ILE A 223 -21.18 -12.44 -4.55
C ILE A 223 -22.31 -11.63 -5.18
N VAL A 224 -22.18 -10.31 -5.13
CA VAL A 224 -23.20 -9.37 -5.63
C VAL A 224 -22.67 -8.50 -6.78
N GLY A 225 -21.45 -8.76 -7.24
CA GLY A 225 -20.77 -8.09 -8.34
C GLY A 225 -20.75 -8.91 -9.62
N THR A 226 -19.84 -8.56 -10.52
CA THR A 226 -19.58 -9.27 -11.79
C THR A 226 -18.35 -10.13 -11.76
N GLY A 227 -17.41 -9.88 -10.85
CA GLY A 227 -16.21 -10.67 -10.64
C GLY A 227 -16.53 -12.03 -10.03
N ASP A 228 -15.76 -13.04 -10.40
CA ASP A 228 -15.89 -14.39 -9.89
C ASP A 228 -15.07 -14.58 -8.60
N VAL A 229 -15.48 -15.53 -7.78
CA VAL A 229 -14.69 -16.07 -6.69
C VAL A 229 -14.16 -17.42 -7.14
N ILE A 230 -12.83 -17.52 -7.27
CA ILE A 230 -12.14 -18.72 -7.74
C ILE A 230 -11.42 -19.35 -6.56
N SER A 231 -11.92 -20.50 -6.12
CA SER A 231 -11.35 -21.25 -4.99
C SER A 231 -10.43 -22.35 -5.49
N PHE A 232 -9.20 -22.40 -4.96
CA PHE A 232 -8.17 -23.41 -5.23
C PHE A 232 -8.19 -24.58 -4.22
N ASN A 233 -9.21 -24.62 -3.39
CA ASN A 233 -9.56 -25.77 -2.57
C ASN A 233 -11.08 -25.77 -2.38
N GLU A 234 -11.68 -26.95 -2.28
CA GLU A 234 -13.10 -27.14 -1.97
C GLU A 234 -13.24 -27.49 -0.49
N PRO A 235 -13.56 -26.51 0.39
CA PRO A 235 -13.66 -26.75 1.81
C PRO A 235 -14.92 -27.57 2.16
N PRO A 236 -14.95 -28.28 3.29
CA PRO A 236 -16.11 -29.10 3.71
C PRO A 236 -17.38 -28.28 3.99
N SER A 237 -17.27 -26.98 4.27
CA SER A 237 -18.41 -26.10 4.53
C SER A 237 -18.46 -24.94 3.54
N ILE A 238 -19.49 -24.91 2.70
CA ILE A 238 -19.68 -23.86 1.70
C ILE A 238 -21.07 -23.24 1.87
N GLN A 239 -21.10 -21.92 2.12
CA GLN A 239 -22.32 -21.12 2.30
C GLN A 239 -22.17 -19.78 1.55
N VAL A 240 -22.01 -19.85 0.23
CA VAL A 240 -21.85 -18.68 -0.64
C VAL A 240 -23.07 -18.50 -1.51
N GLU A 241 -23.64 -17.30 -1.47
CA GLU A 241 -24.78 -16.91 -2.32
C GLU A 241 -24.30 -16.06 -3.50
N ALA A 242 -24.49 -16.51 -4.73
CA ALA A 242 -24.23 -15.75 -5.95
C ALA A 242 -25.52 -15.03 -6.37
N LEU A 243 -25.61 -13.73 -6.08
CA LEU A 243 -26.82 -12.93 -6.25
C LEU A 243 -26.84 -12.09 -7.52
N TYR A 244 -25.76 -12.10 -8.32
CA TYR A 244 -25.67 -11.39 -9.59
C TYR A 244 -24.95 -12.22 -10.65
N LYS A 245 -23.99 -11.63 -11.39
CA LYS A 245 -23.32 -12.32 -12.52
C LYS A 245 -22.10 -13.11 -12.09
N GLY A 246 -21.40 -12.66 -11.06
CA GLY A 246 -20.24 -13.36 -10.51
C GLY A 246 -20.63 -14.73 -9.95
N LYS A 247 -19.70 -15.67 -10.04
CA LYS A 247 -19.89 -17.08 -9.66
C LYS A 247 -18.83 -17.53 -8.68
N LEU A 248 -19.13 -18.59 -7.92
CA LEU A 248 -18.14 -19.38 -7.22
C LEU A 248 -17.67 -20.51 -8.14
N LEU A 249 -16.37 -20.57 -8.38
CA LEU A 249 -15.73 -21.56 -9.23
C LEU A 249 -14.63 -22.27 -8.43
N PHE A 250 -14.49 -23.59 -8.61
CA PHE A 250 -13.40 -24.37 -8.04
C PHE A 250 -12.38 -24.72 -9.12
N ARG A 251 -11.11 -24.63 -8.79
CA ARG A 251 -9.98 -24.98 -9.66
C ARG A 251 -8.93 -25.72 -8.85
N ASP A 252 -8.23 -26.63 -9.53
CA ASP A 252 -7.07 -27.36 -9.03
C ASP A 252 -5.78 -26.50 -9.10
#